data_b23cb0a38cf43b708c5bafd3ed7d577a
#
_entry.id   b23cb0a38cf43b708c5bafd3ed7d577a
#
_cell.length_a   1.000
_cell.length_b   1.000
_cell.length_c   1.000
_cell.angle_alpha   90.00
_cell.angle_beta   90.00
_cell.angle_gamma   90.00
#
_symmetry.space_group_name_H-M   'P 1'
#
loop_
_entity.id
_entity.type
_entity.pdbx_description
1 polymer ?
#
loop_
_entity_poly.entity_id
_entity_poly.type
_entity_poly.pdbx_seq_one_letter_code
_entity_poly.pdbx_strand_id
1 'polypeptide(L)'
;MKSEVILETLGYKKYKLDDRVSYFKSIADSENTFSCDIINGLKQKQKTLHPKYFYNDIGSKLFEQICELDEYYLTRTETEILKSLDKKLSMHLVDEYNLIELGSGSSYKTKFIIDILHKNQENVEYFPIDISDILKHSIGYLSTDYDKLKITGIIDTYEQGLRFVKEYKNKKNLVIFLGSSFGNFVPDEGQLFLKNISESMKTGDLFLIGLDLKKDREILENAYNDSKGITAKFNLNLLSRINNELDANFDLANFQHDSIFNESEGKVEMHLKSLTDQKITISKTNDEIHLSSGESIITENSYKFTKSEIESLMSNSGLGITDIWYDKRNFYSLVLAKKN
;
A
#
# COMPACT_ATOMS: atom_id res chain seq x y z
N MET A 1 9.50 -7.88 -31.20
CA MET A 1 8.82 -9.20 -31.39
C MET A 1 8.87 -10.11 -30.17
N LYS A 2 10.01 -10.31 -29.46
CA LYS A 2 10.03 -11.14 -28.25
C LYS A 2 9.21 -10.59 -27.06
N SER A 3 9.02 -9.29 -26.95
CA SER A 3 8.25 -8.68 -25.84
C SER A 3 6.73 -8.87 -25.96
N GLU A 4 6.16 -8.86 -27.16
CA GLU A 4 4.70 -9.05 -27.34
C GLU A 4 4.25 -10.49 -27.05
N VAL A 5 5.04 -11.49 -27.47
CA VAL A 5 4.72 -12.91 -27.25
C VAL A 5 4.77 -13.29 -25.76
N ILE A 6 5.69 -12.71 -24.97
CA ILE A 6 5.77 -12.94 -23.53
C ILE A 6 4.55 -12.33 -22.80
N LEU A 7 4.01 -11.23 -23.29
CA LEU A 7 2.91 -10.49 -22.67
C LEU A 7 1.55 -11.18 -22.80
N GLU A 8 1.26 -11.79 -23.94
CA GLU A 8 0.04 -12.60 -24.12
C GLU A 8 0.08 -13.86 -23.22
N THR A 9 1.26 -14.43 -23.00
CA THR A 9 1.43 -15.61 -22.13
C THR A 9 1.25 -15.30 -20.64
N LEU A 10 1.41 -14.01 -20.20
CA LEU A 10 1.28 -13.61 -18.80
C LEU A 10 -0.13 -13.10 -18.42
N GLY A 11 -1.08 -13.04 -19.36
CA GLY A 11 -2.45 -12.61 -19.10
C GLY A 11 -2.62 -11.10 -18.86
N TYR A 12 -1.79 -10.27 -19.52
CA TYR A 12 -1.85 -8.81 -19.41
C TYR A 12 -2.22 -8.14 -20.74
N LYS A 13 -3.00 -7.06 -20.63
CA LYS A 13 -3.25 -6.14 -21.76
C LYS A 13 -2.37 -4.90 -21.59
N LYS A 14 -1.62 -4.57 -22.64
CA LYS A 14 -0.74 -3.40 -22.69
C LYS A 14 -1.48 -2.16 -23.16
N TYR A 15 -1.22 -1.04 -22.50
CA TYR A 15 -1.68 0.29 -22.89
C TYR A 15 -0.48 1.23 -22.96
N LYS A 16 -0.32 1.91 -24.11
CA LYS A 16 0.76 2.87 -24.33
C LYS A 16 0.18 4.29 -24.17
N LEU A 17 0.80 5.12 -23.33
CA LEU A 17 0.46 6.52 -23.15
C LEU A 17 1.34 7.40 -24.04
N ASP A 18 2.66 7.13 -24.07
CA ASP A 18 3.65 7.74 -24.97
C ASP A 18 4.82 6.77 -25.20
N ASP A 19 5.93 7.26 -25.79
CA ASP A 19 7.10 6.41 -26.10
C ASP A 19 7.86 5.94 -24.85
N ARG A 20 7.74 6.64 -23.72
CA ARG A 20 8.41 6.34 -22.45
C ARG A 20 7.47 5.74 -21.43
N VAL A 21 6.16 5.89 -21.58
CA VAL A 21 5.15 5.52 -20.59
C VAL A 21 4.17 4.51 -21.14
N SER A 22 4.08 3.38 -20.47
CA SER A 22 3.08 2.35 -20.73
C SER A 22 2.61 1.73 -19.42
N TYR A 23 1.46 1.07 -19.45
CA TYR A 23 1.04 0.22 -18.33
C TYR A 23 0.43 -1.09 -18.82
N PHE A 24 0.46 -2.07 -17.96
CA PHE A 24 -0.11 -3.39 -18.15
C PHE A 24 -1.22 -3.59 -17.12
N LYS A 25 -2.36 -4.09 -17.59
CA LYS A 25 -3.49 -4.42 -16.71
C LYS A 25 -3.78 -5.91 -16.84
N SER A 26 -3.87 -6.61 -15.71
CA SER A 26 -4.30 -8.00 -15.66
C SER A 26 -5.67 -8.18 -16.30
N ILE A 27 -5.86 -9.27 -17.03
CA ILE A 27 -7.13 -9.65 -17.67
C ILE A 27 -8.02 -10.41 -16.68
N ALA A 28 -7.47 -10.79 -15.50
CA ALA A 28 -8.24 -11.50 -14.46
C ALA A 28 -9.43 -10.65 -13.97
N ASP A 29 -10.54 -11.32 -13.72
CA ASP A 29 -11.81 -10.70 -13.34
C ASP A 29 -11.73 -10.14 -11.91
N SER A 30 -11.65 -8.80 -11.78
CA SER A 30 -11.58 -8.10 -10.50
C SER A 30 -12.95 -7.89 -9.82
N GLU A 31 -14.05 -7.93 -10.57
CA GLU A 31 -15.39 -7.67 -10.01
C GLU A 31 -15.87 -8.81 -9.10
N ASN A 32 -15.60 -10.06 -9.47
CA ASN A 32 -15.93 -11.21 -8.63
C ASN A 32 -15.12 -11.22 -7.32
N THR A 33 -13.90 -10.72 -7.34
CA THR A 33 -13.05 -10.66 -6.14
C THR A 33 -13.61 -9.67 -5.10
N PHE A 34 -14.06 -8.47 -5.54
CA PHE A 34 -14.63 -7.46 -4.64
C PHE A 34 -15.85 -7.97 -3.87
N SER A 35 -16.85 -8.49 -4.59
CA SER A 35 -18.08 -8.99 -3.96
C SER A 35 -17.81 -10.16 -3.02
N CYS A 36 -16.97 -11.12 -3.41
CA CYS A 36 -16.60 -12.25 -2.57
C CYS A 36 -15.90 -11.81 -1.28
N ASP A 37 -14.91 -10.92 -1.37
CA ASP A 37 -14.16 -10.42 -0.19
C ASP A 37 -15.08 -9.68 0.79
N ILE A 38 -15.97 -8.81 0.27
CA ILE A 38 -16.95 -8.08 1.10
C ILE A 38 -17.89 -9.05 1.83
N ILE A 39 -18.48 -10.00 1.13
CA ILE A 39 -19.42 -10.94 1.73
C ILE A 39 -18.70 -11.83 2.75
N ASN A 40 -17.54 -12.36 2.41
CA ASN A 40 -16.75 -13.20 3.31
C ASN A 40 -16.36 -12.46 4.58
N GLY A 41 -15.93 -11.20 4.47
CA GLY A 41 -15.58 -10.38 5.62
C GLY A 41 -16.77 -10.04 6.52
N LEU A 42 -17.91 -9.66 5.93
CA LEU A 42 -19.11 -9.30 6.68
C LEU A 42 -19.84 -10.50 7.32
N LYS A 43 -19.60 -11.72 6.85
CA LYS A 43 -20.15 -12.96 7.45
C LYS A 43 -19.31 -13.52 8.60
N GLN A 44 -18.11 -12.99 8.85
CA GLN A 44 -17.29 -13.42 9.99
C GLN A 44 -17.95 -13.06 11.33
N LYS A 45 -17.60 -13.79 12.38
CA LYS A 45 -18.04 -13.47 13.76
C LYS A 45 -17.59 -12.07 14.16
N GLN A 46 -16.31 -11.72 13.96
CA GLN A 46 -15.82 -10.35 13.93
C GLN A 46 -15.85 -9.90 12.47
N LYS A 47 -16.74 -9.00 12.14
CA LYS A 47 -16.87 -8.50 10.79
C LYS A 47 -15.66 -7.65 10.40
N THR A 48 -15.17 -7.87 9.19
CA THR A 48 -14.01 -7.16 8.64
C THR A 48 -14.27 -6.71 7.21
N LEU A 49 -13.59 -5.64 6.80
CA LEU A 49 -13.50 -5.22 5.41
C LEU A 49 -12.03 -4.96 5.08
N HIS A 50 -11.59 -5.32 3.88
CA HIS A 50 -10.18 -5.22 3.52
C HIS A 50 -9.80 -3.77 3.14
N PRO A 51 -8.72 -3.18 3.70
CA PRO A 51 -8.34 -1.79 3.49
C PRO A 51 -8.01 -1.43 2.04
N LYS A 52 -7.63 -2.39 1.19
CA LYS A 52 -7.44 -2.14 -0.26
C LYS A 52 -8.65 -1.52 -0.94
N TYR A 53 -9.85 -1.68 -0.38
CA TYR A 53 -11.09 -1.16 -0.94
C TYR A 53 -11.42 0.28 -0.55
N PHE A 54 -10.63 0.92 0.30
CA PHE A 54 -10.75 2.36 0.55
C PHE A 54 -10.46 3.21 -0.69
N TYR A 55 -9.56 2.74 -1.56
CA TYR A 55 -8.94 3.54 -2.61
C TYR A 55 -9.72 3.53 -3.93
N ASN A 56 -11.01 3.97 -3.90
CA ASN A 56 -11.68 4.46 -5.10
C ASN A 56 -11.32 5.95 -5.32
N ASP A 57 -11.82 6.59 -6.36
CA ASP A 57 -11.52 8.00 -6.68
C ASP A 57 -11.81 8.97 -5.52
N ILE A 58 -12.89 8.72 -4.76
CA ILE A 58 -13.27 9.53 -3.59
C ILE A 58 -12.33 9.24 -2.43
N GLY A 59 -12.11 7.96 -2.11
CA GLY A 59 -11.25 7.55 -1.03
C GLY A 59 -9.80 7.99 -1.23
N SER A 60 -9.27 7.93 -2.43
CA SER A 60 -7.93 8.41 -2.75
C SER A 60 -7.76 9.91 -2.48
N LYS A 61 -8.76 10.74 -2.86
CA LYS A 61 -8.76 12.18 -2.56
C LYS A 61 -8.88 12.46 -1.06
N LEU A 62 -9.65 11.65 -0.33
CA LEU A 62 -9.74 11.76 1.14
C LEU A 62 -8.42 11.37 1.80
N PHE A 63 -7.74 10.33 1.28
CA PHE A 63 -6.43 9.94 1.79
C PHE A 63 -5.36 11.01 1.55
N GLU A 64 -5.37 11.69 0.40
CA GLU A 64 -4.50 12.85 0.17
C GLU A 64 -4.73 13.94 1.22
N GLN A 65 -5.99 14.24 1.58
CA GLN A 65 -6.30 15.18 2.65
C GLN A 65 -5.82 14.67 4.03
N ILE A 66 -5.95 13.36 4.31
CA ILE A 66 -5.41 12.75 5.54
C ILE A 66 -3.90 12.98 5.61
N CYS A 67 -3.16 12.81 4.52
CA CYS A 67 -1.71 13.02 4.48
C CYS A 67 -1.27 14.44 4.84
N GLU A 68 -2.18 15.43 4.72
CA GLU A 68 -1.94 16.84 5.06
C GLU A 68 -2.31 17.20 6.52
N LEU A 69 -2.99 16.29 7.26
CA LEU A 69 -3.41 16.54 8.64
C LEU A 69 -2.24 16.58 9.60
N ASP A 70 -2.32 17.48 10.58
CA ASP A 70 -1.30 17.60 11.63
C ASP A 70 -1.22 16.34 12.51
N GLU A 71 -2.35 15.67 12.74
CA GLU A 71 -2.43 14.44 13.51
C GLU A 71 -1.80 13.25 12.75
N TYR A 72 -1.89 13.23 11.41
CA TYR A 72 -1.35 12.15 10.58
C TYR A 72 0.16 12.33 10.33
N TYR A 73 0.97 11.99 11.33
CA TYR A 73 2.42 12.18 11.32
C TYR A 73 3.16 11.30 10.29
N LEU A 74 2.59 10.16 9.87
CA LEU A 74 3.27 9.12 9.07
C LEU A 74 3.91 9.70 7.80
N THR A 75 3.13 10.44 7.01
CA THR A 75 3.63 11.03 5.74
C THR A 75 4.78 12.00 5.99
N ARG A 76 4.69 12.83 7.03
CA ARG A 76 5.73 13.83 7.35
C ARG A 76 7.03 13.18 7.84
N THR A 77 6.92 12.17 8.73
CA THR A 77 8.10 11.49 9.27
C THR A 77 8.82 10.67 8.21
N GLU A 78 8.10 9.93 7.37
CA GLU A 78 8.71 9.22 6.25
C GLU A 78 9.37 10.19 5.25
N THR A 79 8.68 11.31 4.92
CA THR A 79 9.25 12.35 4.03
C THR A 79 10.51 12.99 4.63
N GLU A 80 10.57 13.19 5.95
CA GLU A 80 11.75 13.70 6.64
C GLU A 80 12.96 12.77 6.43
N ILE A 81 12.76 11.46 6.59
CA ILE A 81 13.82 10.47 6.34
C ILE A 81 14.23 10.50 4.86
N LEU A 82 13.28 10.44 3.93
CA LEU A 82 13.53 10.43 2.49
C LEU A 82 14.35 11.66 2.04
N LYS A 83 14.03 12.86 2.55
CA LYS A 83 14.80 14.09 2.27
C LYS A 83 16.27 14.01 2.72
N SER A 84 16.56 13.21 3.73
CA SER A 84 17.92 13.03 4.26
C SER A 84 18.66 11.83 3.67
N LEU A 85 18.01 11.07 2.77
CA LEU A 85 18.45 9.74 2.35
C LEU A 85 19.53 9.76 1.26
N ASP A 86 19.65 10.86 0.51
CA ASP A 86 20.47 10.98 -0.71
C ASP A 86 21.85 10.28 -0.60
N LYS A 87 22.75 10.84 0.21
CA LYS A 87 24.11 10.27 0.37
C LYS A 87 24.11 8.88 0.99
N LYS A 88 23.16 8.62 1.89
CA LYS A 88 23.06 7.34 2.62
C LYS A 88 22.67 6.20 1.70
N LEU A 89 21.63 6.39 0.88
CA LEU A 89 21.18 5.38 -0.07
C LEU A 89 22.18 5.23 -1.23
N SER A 90 22.76 6.34 -1.73
CA SER A 90 23.75 6.30 -2.82
C SER A 90 24.97 5.42 -2.52
N MET A 91 25.37 5.28 -1.24
CA MET A 91 26.48 4.38 -0.86
C MET A 91 26.16 2.89 -1.12
N HIS A 92 24.87 2.53 -1.20
CA HIS A 92 24.43 1.17 -1.47
C HIS A 92 24.10 0.92 -2.95
N LEU A 93 23.98 1.99 -3.75
CA LEU A 93 23.70 1.92 -5.19
C LEU A 93 24.99 1.78 -6.00
N VAL A 94 25.62 0.60 -5.91
CA VAL A 94 26.91 0.30 -6.55
C VAL A 94 26.81 -0.10 -8.03
N ASP A 95 25.59 -0.30 -8.53
CA ASP A 95 25.28 -0.67 -9.90
C ASP A 95 24.11 0.16 -10.43
N GLU A 96 23.64 -0.12 -11.65
CA GLU A 96 22.38 0.40 -12.17
C GLU A 96 21.19 -0.43 -11.67
N TYR A 97 20.14 0.25 -11.18
CA TYR A 97 18.95 -0.36 -10.65
C TYR A 97 17.69 0.06 -11.42
N ASN A 98 16.77 -0.89 -11.63
CA ASN A 98 15.37 -0.56 -11.87
C ASN A 98 14.74 -0.16 -10.54
N LEU A 99 13.81 0.77 -10.57
CA LEU A 99 12.97 1.10 -9.41
C LEU A 99 11.64 0.34 -9.54
N ILE A 100 11.32 -0.48 -8.54
CA ILE A 100 10.02 -1.16 -8.45
C ILE A 100 9.32 -0.64 -7.20
N GLU A 101 8.09 -0.17 -7.32
CA GLU A 101 7.32 0.32 -6.17
C GLU A 101 6.05 -0.48 -5.99
N LEU A 102 5.83 -0.93 -4.76
CA LEU A 102 4.62 -1.62 -4.35
C LEU A 102 3.66 -0.62 -3.70
N GLY A 103 2.46 -0.43 -4.30
CA GLY A 103 1.49 0.54 -3.82
C GLY A 103 1.94 1.99 -4.08
N SER A 104 2.04 2.38 -5.34
CA SER A 104 2.63 3.67 -5.73
C SER A 104 1.79 4.90 -5.34
N GLY A 105 0.48 4.76 -5.18
CA GLY A 105 -0.42 5.86 -4.82
C GLY A 105 -0.21 7.09 -5.72
N SER A 106 0.00 8.28 -5.09
CA SER A 106 0.28 9.54 -5.80
C SER A 106 1.72 9.68 -6.31
N SER A 107 2.60 8.73 -6.01
CA SER A 107 4.04 8.74 -6.32
C SER A 107 4.81 9.99 -5.79
N TYR A 108 4.24 10.74 -4.84
CA TYR A 108 4.91 11.93 -4.29
C TYR A 108 6.24 11.58 -3.61
N LYS A 109 6.26 10.51 -2.82
CA LYS A 109 7.45 10.05 -2.09
C LYS A 109 8.48 9.40 -3.01
N THR A 110 8.02 8.79 -4.07
CA THR A 110 8.85 8.13 -5.09
C THR A 110 9.83 9.09 -5.76
N LYS A 111 9.46 10.38 -5.91
CA LYS A 111 10.33 11.41 -6.49
C LYS A 111 11.67 11.51 -5.78
N PHE A 112 11.70 11.40 -4.45
CA PHE A 112 12.96 11.42 -3.69
C PHE A 112 13.90 10.27 -4.08
N ILE A 113 13.36 9.09 -4.34
CA ILE A 113 14.15 7.91 -4.75
C ILE A 113 14.57 8.04 -6.21
N ILE A 114 13.68 8.50 -7.09
CA ILE A 114 14.00 8.77 -8.51
C ILE A 114 15.15 9.78 -8.61
N ASP A 115 15.10 10.88 -7.84
CA ASP A 115 16.16 11.89 -7.82
C ASP A 115 17.51 11.30 -7.37
N ILE A 116 17.50 10.41 -6.37
CA ILE A 116 18.71 9.71 -5.92
C ILE A 116 19.23 8.79 -7.03
N LEU A 117 18.37 8.03 -7.68
CA LEU A 117 18.77 7.14 -8.79
C LEU A 117 19.35 7.94 -9.95
N HIS A 118 18.74 9.05 -10.37
CA HIS A 118 19.25 9.90 -11.46
C HIS A 118 20.61 10.55 -11.18
N LYS A 119 21.00 10.70 -9.91
CA LYS A 119 22.36 11.13 -9.55
C LYS A 119 23.40 10.03 -9.71
N ASN A 120 22.97 8.78 -9.64
CA ASN A 120 23.86 7.61 -9.64
C ASN A 120 23.88 6.88 -10.99
N GLN A 121 22.85 7.07 -11.84
CA GLN A 121 22.72 6.41 -13.14
C GLN A 121 22.00 7.30 -14.16
N GLU A 122 22.34 7.16 -15.44
CA GLU A 122 21.79 8.00 -16.51
C GLU A 122 20.33 7.64 -16.84
N ASN A 123 20.01 6.35 -16.89
CA ASN A 123 18.70 5.85 -17.31
C ASN A 123 18.01 5.15 -16.14
N VAL A 124 16.86 5.66 -15.72
CA VAL A 124 16.02 5.07 -14.69
C VAL A 124 14.80 4.44 -15.34
N GLU A 125 14.55 3.16 -15.06
CA GLU A 125 13.30 2.50 -15.41
C GLU A 125 12.51 2.27 -14.12
N TYR A 126 11.26 2.75 -14.09
CA TYR A 126 10.37 2.70 -12.95
C TYR A 126 9.17 1.81 -13.24
N PHE A 127 8.90 0.90 -12.32
CA PHE A 127 7.83 -0.10 -12.37
C PHE A 127 6.91 0.05 -11.15
N PRO A 128 5.95 0.99 -11.19
CA PRO A 128 4.91 1.05 -10.15
C PRO A 128 3.95 -0.12 -10.32
N ILE A 129 3.65 -0.79 -9.20
CA ILE A 129 2.69 -1.88 -9.09
C ILE A 129 1.59 -1.45 -8.14
N ASP A 130 0.35 -1.41 -8.62
CA ASP A 130 -0.81 -1.05 -7.82
C ASP A 130 -2.05 -1.79 -8.31
N ILE A 131 -2.97 -2.10 -7.40
CA ILE A 131 -4.24 -2.75 -7.78
C ILE A 131 -5.26 -1.76 -8.33
N SER A 132 -5.06 -0.47 -8.12
CA SER A 132 -6.00 0.58 -8.48
C SER A 132 -5.68 1.25 -9.81
N ASP A 133 -6.72 1.71 -10.50
CA ASP A 133 -6.58 2.47 -11.73
C ASP A 133 -5.99 3.89 -11.52
N ILE A 134 -5.81 4.34 -10.28
CA ILE A 134 -5.16 5.63 -9.95
C ILE A 134 -3.71 5.68 -10.45
N LEU A 135 -3.06 4.52 -10.55
CA LEU A 135 -1.73 4.36 -11.15
C LEU A 135 -1.62 5.05 -12.51
N LYS A 136 -2.67 5.03 -13.34
CA LYS A 136 -2.68 5.67 -14.67
C LYS A 136 -2.46 7.17 -14.57
N HIS A 137 -3.04 7.83 -13.57
CA HIS A 137 -2.90 9.26 -13.35
C HIS A 137 -1.52 9.61 -12.79
N SER A 138 -1.05 8.86 -11.78
CA SER A 138 0.24 9.13 -11.13
C SER A 138 1.43 8.97 -12.09
N ILE A 139 1.44 7.94 -12.95
CA ILE A 139 2.51 7.76 -13.96
C ILE A 139 2.52 8.87 -15.02
N GLY A 140 1.34 9.40 -15.38
CA GLY A 140 1.22 10.54 -16.28
C GLY A 140 1.89 11.79 -15.71
N TYR A 141 1.64 12.12 -14.44
CA TYR A 141 2.28 13.28 -13.78
C TYR A 141 3.79 13.12 -13.64
N LEU A 142 4.26 11.93 -13.22
CA LEU A 142 5.70 11.69 -13.11
C LEU A 142 6.45 11.85 -14.43
N SER A 143 5.84 11.44 -15.54
CA SER A 143 6.47 11.53 -16.86
C SER A 143 6.71 12.96 -17.32
N THR A 144 5.95 13.93 -16.83
CA THR A 144 6.14 15.35 -17.13
C THR A 144 7.31 15.98 -16.37
N ASP A 145 7.65 15.43 -15.20
CA ASP A 145 8.71 15.96 -14.35
C ASP A 145 10.10 15.39 -14.69
N TYR A 146 10.14 14.26 -15.42
CA TYR A 146 11.39 13.53 -15.69
C TYR A 146 11.50 13.08 -17.14
N ASP A 147 12.29 13.81 -17.94
CA ASP A 147 12.46 13.51 -19.38
C ASP A 147 13.19 12.20 -19.68
N LYS A 148 14.03 11.73 -18.76
CA LYS A 148 14.83 10.51 -18.93
C LYS A 148 14.23 9.29 -18.19
N LEU A 149 13.10 9.45 -17.50
CA LEU A 149 12.43 8.37 -16.80
C LEU A 149 11.58 7.54 -17.76
N LYS A 150 11.80 6.23 -17.77
CA LYS A 150 10.92 5.29 -18.45
C LYS A 150 10.01 4.62 -17.45
N ILE A 151 8.70 4.66 -17.68
CA ILE A 151 7.69 4.14 -16.75
C ILE A 151 6.92 2.99 -17.39
N THR A 152 6.86 1.88 -16.66
CA THR A 152 6.05 0.71 -17.03
C THR A 152 5.17 0.33 -15.85
N GLY A 153 3.95 0.88 -15.79
CA GLY A 153 2.99 0.60 -14.72
C GLY A 153 2.40 -0.81 -14.83
N ILE A 154 2.10 -1.43 -13.69
CA ILE A 154 1.47 -2.75 -13.61
C ILE A 154 0.27 -2.67 -12.68
N ILE A 155 -0.94 -2.87 -13.25
CA ILE A 155 -2.20 -2.90 -12.48
C ILE A 155 -2.50 -4.37 -12.17
N ASP A 156 -2.06 -4.80 -10.99
CA ASP A 156 -2.23 -6.16 -10.47
C ASP A 156 -1.85 -6.21 -8.96
N THR A 157 -1.91 -7.40 -8.37
CA THR A 157 -1.36 -7.67 -7.04
C THR A 157 0.17 -7.51 -7.01
N TYR A 158 0.72 -7.28 -5.83
CA TYR A 158 2.16 -7.09 -5.66
C TYR A 158 2.97 -8.31 -6.15
N GLU A 159 2.52 -9.51 -5.83
CA GLU A 159 3.19 -10.76 -6.19
C GLU A 159 3.23 -10.96 -7.71
N GLN A 160 2.10 -10.74 -8.37
CA GLN A 160 2.01 -10.90 -9.83
C GLN A 160 2.83 -9.83 -10.55
N GLY A 161 2.76 -8.58 -10.07
CA GLY A 161 3.56 -7.49 -10.62
C GLY A 161 5.06 -7.72 -10.48
N LEU A 162 5.54 -8.22 -9.34
CA LEU A 162 6.96 -8.59 -9.14
C LEU A 162 7.37 -9.74 -10.08
N ARG A 163 6.53 -10.74 -10.22
CA ARG A 163 6.76 -11.83 -11.16
C ARG A 163 6.88 -11.31 -12.59
N PHE A 164 5.99 -10.41 -13.00
CA PHE A 164 6.04 -9.75 -14.30
C PHE A 164 7.39 -9.04 -14.52
N VAL A 165 7.83 -8.21 -13.57
CA VAL A 165 9.10 -7.48 -13.71
C VAL A 165 10.30 -8.42 -13.78
N LYS A 166 10.30 -9.50 -12.98
CA LYS A 166 11.37 -10.52 -12.98
C LYS A 166 11.57 -11.18 -14.36
N GLU A 167 10.49 -11.42 -15.08
CA GLU A 167 10.52 -12.01 -16.43
C GLU A 167 10.81 -10.97 -17.52
N TYR A 168 10.46 -9.69 -17.26
CA TYR A 168 10.55 -8.60 -18.23
C TYR A 168 11.95 -7.96 -18.31
N LYS A 169 12.72 -7.93 -17.18
CA LYS A 169 14.01 -7.21 -17.09
C LYS A 169 15.10 -7.99 -16.35
N ASN A 170 16.37 -7.70 -16.76
CA ASN A 170 17.55 -8.38 -16.20
C ASN A 170 18.47 -7.52 -15.34
N LYS A 171 18.19 -6.19 -15.16
CA LYS A 171 18.95 -5.31 -14.26
C LYS A 171 18.68 -5.69 -12.79
N LYS A 172 19.53 -5.22 -11.88
CA LYS A 172 19.26 -5.22 -10.44
C LYS A 172 18.04 -4.34 -10.13
N ASN A 173 17.36 -4.65 -9.05
CA ASN A 173 16.14 -3.96 -8.66
C ASN A 173 16.32 -3.32 -7.29
N LEU A 174 15.87 -2.07 -7.16
CA LEU A 174 15.53 -1.45 -5.90
C LEU A 174 14.01 -1.55 -5.76
N VAL A 175 13.55 -2.47 -4.93
CA VAL A 175 12.13 -2.62 -4.61
C VAL A 175 11.83 -1.71 -3.43
N ILE A 176 10.81 -0.86 -3.54
CA ILE A 176 10.37 0.02 -2.45
C ILE A 176 8.93 -0.28 -2.05
N PHE A 177 8.66 -0.24 -0.74
CA PHE A 177 7.34 -0.36 -0.16
C PHE A 177 7.17 0.69 0.94
N LEU A 178 6.62 1.84 0.58
CA LEU A 178 6.53 3.04 1.39
C LEU A 178 5.13 3.24 1.98
N GLY A 179 4.96 4.24 2.83
CA GLY A 179 3.65 4.65 3.34
C GLY A 179 3.14 3.86 4.52
N SER A 180 3.94 3.01 5.15
CA SER A 180 3.51 2.11 6.23
C SER A 180 2.44 1.09 5.84
N SER A 181 2.21 0.89 4.53
CA SER A 181 1.20 -0.05 4.00
C SER A 181 1.44 -1.49 4.44
N PHE A 182 2.69 -1.84 4.77
CA PHE A 182 3.02 -3.14 5.35
C PHE A 182 2.31 -3.40 6.69
N GLY A 183 2.06 -2.36 7.47
CA GLY A 183 1.30 -2.46 8.72
C GLY A 183 -0.14 -2.96 8.57
N ASN A 184 -0.67 -2.99 7.35
CA ASN A 184 -2.04 -3.47 7.11
C ASN A 184 -2.15 -5.00 7.01
N PHE A 185 -1.01 -5.70 6.88
CA PHE A 185 -1.00 -7.16 6.89
C PHE A 185 -1.12 -7.71 8.32
N VAL A 186 -1.92 -8.74 8.51
CA VAL A 186 -1.83 -9.55 9.74
C VAL A 186 -0.46 -10.27 9.79
N PRO A 187 0.08 -10.60 10.98
CA PRO A 187 1.47 -11.04 11.12
C PRO A 187 1.89 -12.18 10.19
N ASP A 188 1.09 -13.23 10.07
CA ASP A 188 1.41 -14.39 9.22
C ASP A 188 1.41 -14.03 7.73
N GLU A 189 0.44 -13.22 7.28
CA GLU A 189 0.39 -12.72 5.89
C GLU A 189 1.57 -11.80 5.59
N GLY A 190 1.91 -10.89 6.53
CA GLY A 190 3.06 -10.00 6.41
C GLY A 190 4.38 -10.78 6.33
N GLN A 191 4.54 -11.82 7.13
CA GLN A 191 5.70 -12.70 7.08
C GLN A 191 5.79 -13.43 5.73
N LEU A 192 4.67 -13.98 5.24
CA LEU A 192 4.59 -14.63 3.94
C LEU A 192 4.89 -13.65 2.79
N PHE A 193 4.33 -12.44 2.87
CA PHE A 193 4.59 -11.38 1.89
C PHE A 193 6.08 -11.06 1.78
N LEU A 194 6.77 -10.82 2.90
CA LEU A 194 8.21 -10.54 2.88
C LEU A 194 9.04 -11.73 2.38
N LYS A 195 8.62 -12.95 2.69
CA LYS A 195 9.25 -14.15 2.14
C LYS A 195 9.10 -14.20 0.62
N ASN A 196 7.92 -13.92 0.08
CA ASN A 196 7.67 -13.85 -1.36
C ASN A 196 8.52 -12.76 -2.04
N ILE A 197 8.67 -11.58 -1.39
CA ILE A 197 9.59 -10.53 -1.84
C ILE A 197 11.03 -11.08 -1.92
N SER A 198 11.53 -11.65 -0.83
CA SER A 198 12.88 -12.23 -0.77
C SER A 198 13.11 -13.28 -1.85
N GLU A 199 12.15 -14.17 -2.08
CA GLU A 199 12.23 -15.21 -3.11
C GLU A 199 12.21 -14.64 -4.54
N SER A 200 11.52 -13.51 -4.76
CA SER A 200 11.50 -12.81 -6.04
C SER A 200 12.81 -12.05 -6.33
N MET A 201 13.55 -11.65 -5.31
CA MET A 201 14.81 -10.91 -5.43
C MET A 201 15.95 -11.79 -5.93
N LYS A 202 16.86 -11.17 -6.70
CA LYS A 202 18.13 -11.74 -7.15
C LYS A 202 19.26 -11.22 -6.24
N THR A 203 20.41 -11.90 -6.32
CA THR A 203 21.63 -11.41 -5.64
C THR A 203 21.96 -9.99 -6.13
N GLY A 204 22.11 -9.07 -5.19
CA GLY A 204 22.38 -7.66 -5.46
C GLY A 204 21.15 -6.77 -5.59
N ASP A 205 19.95 -7.32 -5.58
CA ASP A 205 18.72 -6.53 -5.43
C ASP A 205 18.61 -5.96 -4.01
N LEU A 206 17.98 -4.79 -3.89
CA LEU A 206 17.74 -4.07 -2.64
C LEU A 206 16.23 -3.95 -2.38
N PHE A 207 15.85 -4.01 -1.11
CA PHE A 207 14.48 -3.78 -0.66
C PHE A 207 14.45 -2.67 0.38
N LEU A 208 13.67 -1.62 0.12
CA LEU A 208 13.48 -0.49 1.02
C LEU A 208 12.03 -0.46 1.48
N ILE A 209 11.82 -0.60 2.78
CA ILE A 209 10.46 -0.62 3.37
C ILE A 209 10.30 0.44 4.46
N GLY A 210 9.14 1.10 4.45
CA GLY A 210 8.73 2.06 5.48
C GLY A 210 7.87 1.40 6.55
N LEU A 211 8.29 1.52 7.81
CA LEU A 211 7.64 0.89 8.97
C LEU A 211 7.37 1.91 10.08
N ASP A 212 6.12 1.99 10.49
CA ASP A 212 5.69 2.82 11.60
C ASP A 212 6.03 2.17 12.94
N LEU A 213 6.59 2.95 13.89
CA LEU A 213 7.10 2.43 15.14
C LEU A 213 6.07 2.55 16.27
N LYS A 214 6.16 1.67 17.27
CA LYS A 214 5.40 1.79 18.53
C LYS A 214 5.77 3.08 19.24
N LYS A 215 4.77 3.81 19.71
CA LYS A 215 4.89 5.10 20.41
C LYS A 215 3.68 5.33 21.31
N ASP A 216 3.57 6.51 21.86
CA ASP A 216 2.47 6.92 22.71
C ASP A 216 1.10 6.64 22.06
N ARG A 217 0.18 6.09 22.88
CA ARG A 217 -1.17 5.68 22.48
C ARG A 217 -1.97 6.83 21.87
N GLU A 218 -1.91 8.00 22.49
CA GLU A 218 -2.69 9.16 22.06
C GLU A 218 -2.24 9.64 20.67
N ILE A 219 -0.92 9.61 20.41
CA ILE A 219 -0.37 9.94 19.09
C ILE A 219 -0.86 8.96 18.03
N LEU A 220 -0.91 7.66 18.37
CA LEU A 220 -1.34 6.61 17.46
C LEU A 220 -2.85 6.73 17.14
N GLU A 221 -3.69 6.87 18.16
CA GLU A 221 -5.15 6.97 17.98
C GLU A 221 -5.54 8.25 17.24
N ASN A 222 -4.96 9.39 17.58
CA ASN A 222 -5.25 10.67 16.92
C ASN A 222 -4.88 10.67 15.43
N ALA A 223 -3.83 9.94 15.04
CA ALA A 223 -3.45 9.83 13.62
C ALA A 223 -4.52 9.15 12.75
N TYR A 224 -5.38 8.32 13.35
CA TYR A 224 -6.47 7.61 12.66
C TYR A 224 -7.86 8.12 13.07
N ASN A 225 -7.93 9.17 13.90
CA ASN A 225 -9.18 9.79 14.34
C ASN A 225 -8.99 11.30 14.50
N ASP A 226 -8.76 11.96 13.39
CA ASP A 226 -8.45 13.40 13.32
C ASP A 226 -9.62 14.29 13.76
N SER A 227 -9.28 15.44 14.33
CA SER A 227 -10.26 16.43 14.85
C SER A 227 -11.18 17.03 13.78
N LYS A 228 -10.78 16.99 12.48
CA LYS A 228 -11.59 17.49 11.35
C LYS A 228 -12.52 16.42 10.77
N GLY A 229 -12.41 15.16 11.23
CA GLY A 229 -13.24 14.04 10.77
C GLY A 229 -12.99 13.62 9.32
N ILE A 230 -11.81 13.88 8.77
CA ILE A 230 -11.46 13.46 7.40
C ILE A 230 -11.28 11.95 7.36
N THR A 231 -10.61 11.38 8.36
CA THR A 231 -10.43 9.91 8.47
C THR A 231 -11.78 9.21 8.66
N ALA A 232 -12.71 9.80 9.43
CA ALA A 232 -14.06 9.27 9.55
C ALA A 232 -14.78 9.22 8.19
N LYS A 233 -14.67 10.29 7.38
CA LYS A 233 -15.24 10.31 6.02
C LYS A 233 -14.59 9.27 5.11
N PHE A 234 -13.28 9.09 5.21
CA PHE A 234 -12.54 8.07 4.48
C PHE A 234 -13.03 6.67 4.83
N ASN A 235 -13.21 6.38 6.12
CA ASN A 235 -13.70 5.09 6.60
C ASN A 235 -15.14 4.83 6.14
N LEU A 236 -16.05 5.80 6.30
CA LEU A 236 -17.45 5.69 5.85
C LEU A 236 -17.60 5.57 4.32
N ASN A 237 -16.64 6.11 3.55
CA ASN A 237 -16.65 5.97 2.10
C ASN A 237 -16.61 4.51 1.64
N LEU A 238 -16.05 3.60 2.44
CA LEU A 238 -16.05 2.18 2.14
C LEU A 238 -17.47 1.60 2.06
N LEU A 239 -18.37 1.97 3.00
CA LEU A 239 -19.77 1.56 2.95
C LEU A 239 -20.51 2.20 1.77
N SER A 240 -20.20 3.48 1.48
CA SER A 240 -20.75 4.16 0.29
C SER A 240 -20.35 3.44 -1.00
N ARG A 241 -19.09 2.99 -1.10
CA ARG A 241 -18.62 2.18 -2.22
C ARG A 241 -19.37 0.85 -2.34
N ILE A 242 -19.55 0.14 -1.23
CA ILE A 242 -20.30 -1.13 -1.21
C ILE A 242 -21.75 -0.90 -1.66
N ASN A 243 -22.41 0.19 -1.19
CA ASN A 243 -23.74 0.55 -1.64
C ASN A 243 -23.79 0.75 -3.15
N ASN A 244 -22.85 1.51 -3.70
CA ASN A 244 -22.85 1.85 -5.13
C ASN A 244 -22.46 0.68 -6.03
N GLU A 245 -21.48 -0.14 -5.62
CA GLU A 245 -20.92 -1.20 -6.48
C GLU A 245 -21.67 -2.53 -6.34
N LEU A 246 -22.30 -2.80 -5.17
CA LEU A 246 -22.99 -4.06 -4.88
C LEU A 246 -24.51 -3.90 -4.65
N ASP A 247 -25.09 -2.71 -4.93
CA ASP A 247 -26.49 -2.38 -4.67
C ASP A 247 -26.88 -2.73 -3.22
N ALA A 248 -26.06 -2.31 -2.24
CA ALA A 248 -26.34 -2.49 -0.83
C ALA A 248 -27.08 -1.28 -0.23
N ASN A 249 -27.61 -1.45 1.00
CA ASN A 249 -28.43 -0.43 1.66
C ASN A 249 -27.85 0.00 3.04
N PHE A 250 -26.55 0.08 3.19
CA PHE A 250 -25.93 0.67 4.39
C PHE A 250 -26.42 2.11 4.56
N ASP A 251 -27.03 2.43 5.70
CA ASP A 251 -27.32 3.81 6.09
C ASP A 251 -26.13 4.38 6.84
N LEU A 252 -25.34 5.22 6.18
CA LEU A 252 -24.10 5.77 6.72
C LEU A 252 -24.32 6.61 8.00
N ALA A 253 -25.51 7.20 8.18
CA ALA A 253 -25.84 7.97 9.36
C ALA A 253 -25.96 7.09 10.63
N ASN A 254 -26.15 5.79 10.46
CA ASN A 254 -26.20 4.81 11.54
C ASN A 254 -24.85 4.16 11.84
N PHE A 255 -23.74 4.74 11.35
CA PHE A 255 -22.38 4.28 11.66
C PHE A 255 -21.53 5.39 12.24
N GLN A 256 -20.73 5.03 13.23
CA GLN A 256 -19.72 5.89 13.84
C GLN A 256 -18.32 5.31 13.54
N HIS A 257 -17.42 6.18 13.07
CA HIS A 257 -16.01 5.86 13.00
C HIS A 257 -15.38 5.88 14.39
N ASP A 258 -14.49 4.93 14.66
CA ASP A 258 -13.66 4.88 15.85
C ASP A 258 -12.27 4.36 15.48
N SER A 259 -11.26 4.74 16.29
CA SER A 259 -9.87 4.29 16.14
C SER A 259 -9.34 3.91 17.51
N ILE A 260 -8.84 2.69 17.63
CA ILE A 260 -8.41 2.09 18.90
C ILE A 260 -7.01 1.52 18.72
N PHE A 261 -6.08 1.91 19.61
CA PHE A 261 -4.79 1.23 19.71
C PHE A 261 -4.92 -0.03 20.58
N ASN A 262 -4.89 -1.18 19.95
CA ASN A 262 -4.82 -2.48 20.59
C ASN A 262 -3.38 -2.76 21.04
N GLU A 263 -3.08 -2.43 22.29
CA GLU A 263 -1.73 -2.51 22.83
C GLU A 263 -1.20 -3.95 22.89
N SER A 264 -2.07 -4.93 23.16
CA SER A 264 -1.69 -6.34 23.23
C SER A 264 -1.24 -6.91 21.89
N GLU A 265 -1.82 -6.44 20.79
CA GLU A 265 -1.46 -6.84 19.44
C GLU A 265 -0.51 -5.84 18.74
N GLY A 266 -0.32 -4.65 19.32
CA GLY A 266 0.57 -3.62 18.81
C GLY A 266 0.07 -2.98 17.50
N LYS A 267 -1.24 -2.80 17.34
CA LYS A 267 -1.86 -2.25 16.13
C LYS A 267 -2.90 -1.19 16.42
N VAL A 268 -3.06 -0.24 15.53
CA VAL A 268 -4.25 0.61 15.47
C VAL A 268 -5.30 -0.12 14.64
N GLU A 269 -6.53 -0.15 15.13
CA GLU A 269 -7.70 -0.68 14.44
C GLU A 269 -8.65 0.47 14.09
N MET A 270 -9.08 0.57 12.83
CA MET A 270 -10.20 1.43 12.46
C MET A 270 -11.48 0.63 12.44
N HIS A 271 -12.51 1.21 13.03
CA HIS A 271 -13.83 0.59 13.19
C HIS A 271 -14.93 1.44 12.56
N LEU A 272 -15.95 0.77 12.02
CA LEU A 272 -17.27 1.33 11.76
C LEU A 272 -18.25 0.66 12.72
N LYS A 273 -18.66 1.39 13.76
CA LYS A 273 -19.58 0.90 14.80
C LYS A 273 -21.01 1.20 14.42
N SER A 274 -21.87 0.18 14.43
CA SER A 274 -23.32 0.34 14.22
C SER A 274 -23.96 1.02 15.44
N LEU A 275 -24.73 2.08 15.21
CA LEU A 275 -25.43 2.82 16.27
C LEU A 275 -26.79 2.20 16.62
N THR A 276 -27.32 1.35 15.75
CA THR A 276 -28.64 0.70 15.91
C THR A 276 -28.56 -0.76 15.45
N ASP A 277 -29.58 -1.55 15.75
CA ASP A 277 -29.74 -2.84 15.08
C ASP A 277 -30.09 -2.60 13.61
N GLN A 278 -29.34 -3.24 12.70
CA GLN A 278 -29.49 -3.04 11.26
C GLN A 278 -29.59 -4.38 10.52
N LYS A 279 -30.40 -4.37 9.48
CA LYS A 279 -30.50 -5.44 8.49
C LYS A 279 -30.07 -4.86 7.15
N ILE A 280 -28.91 -5.28 6.69
CA ILE A 280 -28.31 -4.81 5.44
C ILE A 280 -28.53 -5.86 4.35
N THR A 281 -29.12 -5.45 3.23
CA THR A 281 -29.27 -6.28 2.04
C THR A 281 -28.23 -5.88 1.01
N ILE A 282 -27.55 -6.85 0.40
CA ILE A 282 -26.60 -6.66 -0.70
C ILE A 282 -27.20 -7.33 -1.94
N SER A 283 -27.87 -6.54 -2.77
CA SER A 283 -28.76 -7.07 -3.81
C SER A 283 -28.03 -7.83 -4.92
N LYS A 284 -26.83 -7.39 -5.31
CA LYS A 284 -26.04 -8.07 -6.37
C LYS A 284 -25.63 -9.50 -6.02
N THR A 285 -25.48 -9.83 -4.74
CA THR A 285 -25.12 -11.18 -4.29
C THR A 285 -26.25 -11.91 -3.62
N ASN A 286 -27.41 -11.23 -3.42
CA ASN A 286 -28.57 -11.73 -2.69
C ASN A 286 -28.22 -12.16 -1.25
N ASP A 287 -27.32 -11.41 -0.60
CA ASP A 287 -26.88 -11.63 0.77
C ASP A 287 -27.55 -10.68 1.74
N GLU A 288 -27.69 -11.14 2.99
CA GLU A 288 -28.24 -10.38 4.11
C GLU A 288 -27.27 -10.40 5.28
N ILE A 289 -26.94 -9.22 5.81
CA ILE A 289 -26.02 -9.04 6.93
C ILE A 289 -26.79 -8.39 8.09
N HIS A 290 -26.69 -8.98 9.27
CA HIS A 290 -27.23 -8.41 10.49
C HIS A 290 -26.11 -7.76 11.32
N LEU A 291 -26.39 -6.57 11.82
CA LEU A 291 -25.55 -5.83 12.74
C LEU A 291 -26.38 -5.45 13.96
N SER A 292 -25.90 -5.79 15.14
CA SER A 292 -26.49 -5.33 16.39
C SER A 292 -26.00 -3.93 16.75
N SER A 293 -26.79 -3.19 17.51
CA SER A 293 -26.33 -1.90 18.07
C SER A 293 -25.06 -2.10 18.89
N GLY A 294 -24.04 -1.31 18.59
CA GLY A 294 -22.72 -1.40 19.20
C GLY A 294 -21.77 -2.39 18.53
N GLU A 295 -22.23 -3.23 17.60
CA GLU A 295 -21.36 -4.12 16.84
C GLU A 295 -20.47 -3.32 15.86
N SER A 296 -19.21 -3.75 15.70
CA SER A 296 -18.23 -3.04 14.85
C SER A 296 -17.78 -3.90 13.67
N ILE A 297 -17.55 -3.23 12.56
CA ILE A 297 -16.82 -3.76 11.41
C ILE A 297 -15.39 -3.20 11.50
N ILE A 298 -14.36 -4.06 11.57
CA ILE A 298 -12.97 -3.65 11.46
C ILE A 298 -12.65 -3.40 9.98
N THR A 299 -12.22 -2.19 9.66
CA THR A 299 -11.96 -1.77 8.28
C THR A 299 -10.48 -1.65 7.95
N GLU A 300 -9.63 -1.46 8.97
CA GLU A 300 -8.18 -1.43 8.83
C GLU A 300 -7.51 -1.91 10.11
N ASN A 301 -6.43 -2.66 9.96
CA ASN A 301 -5.41 -2.85 10.97
C ASN A 301 -4.15 -2.10 10.52
N SER A 302 -3.46 -1.45 11.46
CA SER A 302 -2.17 -0.82 11.19
C SER A 302 -1.18 -1.17 12.29
N TYR A 303 -0.40 -2.24 12.06
CA TYR A 303 0.61 -2.74 12.99
C TYR A 303 1.75 -1.75 13.14
N LYS A 304 2.24 -1.62 14.36
CA LYS A 304 3.37 -0.78 14.75
C LYS A 304 4.48 -1.68 15.28
N PHE A 305 5.71 -1.30 14.98
CA PHE A 305 6.86 -2.18 15.18
C PHE A 305 7.84 -1.62 16.20
N THR A 306 8.49 -2.49 16.94
CA THR A 306 9.73 -2.21 17.67
C THR A 306 10.92 -2.58 16.76
N LYS A 307 12.11 -2.09 17.11
CA LYS A 307 13.34 -2.46 16.40
C LYS A 307 13.59 -3.98 16.39
N SER A 308 13.38 -4.64 17.50
CA SER A 308 13.56 -6.10 17.61
C SER A 308 12.56 -6.89 16.77
N GLU A 309 11.30 -6.43 16.69
CA GLU A 309 10.30 -7.02 15.80
C GLU A 309 10.69 -6.86 14.32
N ILE A 310 11.22 -5.70 13.92
CA ILE A 310 11.73 -5.46 12.56
C ILE A 310 12.88 -6.42 12.24
N GLU A 311 13.87 -6.54 13.14
CA GLU A 311 15.02 -7.42 12.97
C GLU A 311 14.58 -8.90 12.81
N SER A 312 13.65 -9.35 13.63
CA SER A 312 13.09 -10.70 13.56
C SER A 312 12.30 -10.94 12.29
N LEU A 313 11.45 -9.98 11.90
CA LEU A 313 10.62 -10.03 10.71
C LEU A 313 11.46 -10.17 9.43
N MET A 314 12.52 -9.35 9.29
CA MET A 314 13.42 -9.39 8.14
C MET A 314 14.21 -10.73 8.11
N SER A 315 14.79 -11.12 9.24
CA SER A 315 15.57 -12.35 9.34
C SER A 315 14.75 -13.59 9.00
N ASN A 316 13.54 -13.70 9.54
CA ASN A 316 12.62 -14.81 9.28
C ASN A 316 12.14 -14.89 7.82
N SER A 317 12.27 -13.78 7.08
CA SER A 317 11.92 -13.69 5.66
C SER A 317 13.12 -13.96 4.71
N GLY A 318 14.31 -14.26 5.25
CA GLY A 318 15.53 -14.42 4.45
C GLY A 318 16.10 -13.10 3.93
N LEU A 319 15.76 -11.97 4.59
CA LEU A 319 16.24 -10.63 4.29
C LEU A 319 17.26 -10.18 5.34
N GLY A 320 18.47 -9.84 4.90
CA GLY A 320 19.51 -9.25 5.74
C GLY A 320 19.37 -7.73 5.76
N ILE A 321 19.20 -7.13 6.95
CA ILE A 321 19.18 -5.68 7.10
C ILE A 321 20.55 -5.13 6.75
N THR A 322 20.58 -4.16 5.83
CA THR A 322 21.80 -3.46 5.43
C THR A 322 21.93 -2.12 6.17
N ASP A 323 20.82 -1.40 6.32
CA ASP A 323 20.78 -0.14 7.08
C ASP A 323 19.36 0.15 7.60
N ILE A 324 19.23 0.98 8.64
CA ILE A 324 17.96 1.48 9.15
C ILE A 324 18.09 2.98 9.43
N TRP A 325 17.16 3.76 8.89
CA TRP A 325 17.12 5.20 9.09
C TRP A 325 15.82 5.59 9.81
N TYR A 326 15.93 6.50 10.77
CA TYR A 326 14.83 6.98 11.60
C TYR A 326 14.61 8.48 11.39
N ASP A 327 13.36 8.94 11.59
CA ASP A 327 13.07 10.36 11.79
C ASP A 327 13.63 10.86 13.13
N LYS A 328 13.68 12.16 13.34
CA LYS A 328 14.27 12.77 14.55
C LYS A 328 13.60 12.35 15.86
N ARG A 329 12.32 11.96 15.80
CA ARG A 329 11.54 11.54 16.99
C ARG A 329 11.52 10.01 17.18
N ASN A 330 12.11 9.26 16.27
CA ASN A 330 12.01 7.80 16.20
C ASN A 330 10.56 7.30 16.14
N PHE A 331 9.73 7.97 15.36
CA PHE A 331 8.35 7.58 15.12
C PHE A 331 8.21 6.62 13.95
N TYR A 332 9.16 6.69 13.02
CA TYR A 332 9.12 5.96 11.76
C TYR A 332 10.52 5.46 11.37
N SER A 333 10.57 4.39 10.61
CA SER A 333 11.84 3.88 10.06
C SER A 333 11.73 3.56 8.58
N LEU A 334 12.81 3.80 7.85
CA LEU A 334 13.07 3.20 6.55
C LEU A 334 14.14 2.12 6.74
N VAL A 335 13.84 0.90 6.33
CA VAL A 335 14.72 -0.27 6.45
C VAL A 335 15.19 -0.66 5.06
N LEU A 336 16.50 -0.64 4.84
CA LEU A 336 17.13 -1.19 3.65
C LEU A 336 17.60 -2.60 3.93
N ALA A 337 17.17 -3.53 3.10
CA ALA A 337 17.52 -4.94 3.21
C ALA A 337 17.98 -5.50 1.86
N LYS A 338 18.66 -6.63 1.91
CA LYS A 338 19.05 -7.44 0.74
C LYS A 338 18.71 -8.90 1.02
N LYS A 339 18.60 -9.68 -0.05
CA LYS A 339 18.50 -11.14 0.07
C LYS A 339 19.77 -11.72 0.70
N ASN A 340 19.60 -12.57 1.71
CA ASN A 340 20.69 -13.32 2.35
C ASN A 340 21.28 -14.38 1.41
#